data_08e125a3221c10564b15a9b25a822347
#
_entry.id   08e125a3221c10564b15a9b25a822347
#
_cell.length_a   1.000
_cell.length_b   1.000
_cell.length_c   1.000
_cell.angle_alpha   90.00
_cell.angle_beta   90.00
_cell.angle_gamma   90.00
#
_symmetry.space_group_name_H-M   'P 1'
#
loop_
_entity.id
_entity.type
_entity.pdbx_description
1 polymer ?
#
loop_
_entity_poly.entity_id
_entity_poly.type
_entity_poly.pdbx_seq_one_letter_code
_entity_poly.pdbx_strand_id
1 'polypeptide(L)'
;MNKALGIAKGWAVTAIAALVFAVGSGWFINKYFDLEAHALFMRLWPPPTAQQVEIRQLRKIAGWFSRDCGHVRHRQNADWAIACAEDALRTGQRFYVSFDYVGLDSTRIIGLASNSAGVVYEVTTDQLGRGAFGFVATRGTVRTTTVTRCEKVPVEQTSYPANRYLTCLGSSDSQ
;
A
#
# COMPACT_ATOMS: atom_id res chain seq x y z
N MET A 1 -7.35 -63.76 38.21
CA MET A 1 -6.59 -62.47 38.07
C MET A 1 -6.62 -61.83 36.69
N ASN A 2 -7.20 -62.41 35.63
CA ASN A 2 -7.13 -61.84 34.27
C ASN A 2 -8.25 -60.85 33.87
N LYS A 3 -9.32 -60.66 34.66
CA LYS A 3 -10.41 -59.74 34.34
C LYS A 3 -10.07 -58.27 34.60
N ALA A 4 -9.24 -57.98 35.60
CA ALA A 4 -8.85 -56.61 35.95
C ALA A 4 -7.93 -55.93 34.91
N LEU A 5 -7.09 -56.73 34.18
CA LEU A 5 -6.20 -56.20 33.17
C LEU A 5 -6.95 -55.73 31.90
N GLY A 6 -8.08 -56.34 31.56
CA GLY A 6 -8.89 -55.95 30.40
C GLY A 6 -9.61 -54.63 30.53
N ILE A 7 -10.07 -54.31 31.76
CA ILE A 7 -10.77 -53.06 32.07
C ILE A 7 -9.80 -51.90 31.99
N ALA A 8 -8.61 -52.01 32.56
CA ALA A 8 -7.60 -50.95 32.55
C ALA A 8 -7.15 -50.57 31.15
N LYS A 9 -7.04 -51.53 30.19
CA LYS A 9 -6.69 -51.28 28.80
C LYS A 9 -7.81 -50.53 28.06
N GLY A 10 -9.08 -50.82 28.36
CA GLY A 10 -10.22 -50.11 27.75
C GLY A 10 -10.27 -48.62 28.14
N TRP A 11 -10.01 -48.32 29.40
CA TRP A 11 -10.02 -46.92 29.90
C TRP A 11 -8.85 -46.10 29.36
N ALA A 12 -7.69 -46.69 29.16
CA ALA A 12 -6.54 -46.03 28.60
C ALA A 12 -6.78 -45.62 27.12
N VAL A 13 -7.40 -46.50 26.33
CA VAL A 13 -7.70 -46.19 24.92
C VAL A 13 -8.76 -45.07 24.79
N THR A 14 -9.81 -45.10 25.64
CA THR A 14 -10.82 -44.03 25.63
C THR A 14 -10.25 -42.71 26.12
N ALA A 15 -9.37 -42.69 27.08
CA ALA A 15 -8.74 -41.46 27.57
C ALA A 15 -7.83 -40.84 26.49
N ILE A 16 -7.06 -41.65 25.76
CA ILE A 16 -6.19 -41.18 24.64
C ILE A 16 -7.04 -40.66 23.52
N ALA A 17 -8.12 -41.34 23.13
CA ALA A 17 -9.02 -40.90 22.08
C ALA A 17 -9.69 -39.55 22.42
N ALA A 18 -10.13 -39.37 23.66
CA ALA A 18 -10.70 -38.10 24.13
C ALA A 18 -9.68 -36.96 24.11
N LEU A 19 -8.43 -37.23 24.47
CA LEU A 19 -7.37 -36.24 24.50
C LEU A 19 -6.97 -35.80 23.07
N VAL A 20 -6.87 -36.75 22.11
CA VAL A 20 -6.61 -36.46 20.71
C VAL A 20 -7.75 -35.64 20.11
N PHE A 21 -8.99 -35.95 20.44
CA PHE A 21 -10.16 -35.21 19.99
C PHE A 21 -10.19 -33.78 20.57
N ALA A 22 -9.88 -33.60 21.86
CA ALA A 22 -9.85 -32.29 22.50
C ALA A 22 -8.73 -31.41 21.95
N VAL A 23 -7.54 -31.96 21.72
CA VAL A 23 -6.41 -31.21 21.15
C VAL A 23 -6.67 -30.89 19.67
N GLY A 24 -7.20 -31.85 18.91
CA GLY A 24 -7.54 -31.65 17.49
C GLY A 24 -8.65 -30.62 17.28
N SER A 25 -9.71 -30.66 18.10
CA SER A 25 -10.81 -29.69 18.02
C SER A 25 -10.37 -28.32 18.50
N GLY A 26 -9.56 -28.22 19.55
CA GLY A 26 -9.01 -26.95 20.02
C GLY A 26 -8.13 -26.26 18.98
N TRP A 27 -7.28 -27.04 18.28
CA TRP A 27 -6.44 -26.52 17.21
C TRP A 27 -7.27 -26.07 15.99
N PHE A 28 -8.30 -26.83 15.62
CA PHE A 28 -9.21 -26.51 14.51
C PHE A 28 -10.05 -25.26 14.79
N ILE A 29 -10.58 -25.16 16.02
CA ILE A 29 -11.36 -23.99 16.46
C ILE A 29 -10.47 -22.76 16.48
N ASN A 30 -9.28 -22.83 17.04
CA ASN A 30 -8.35 -21.69 17.12
C ASN A 30 -7.97 -21.17 15.70
N LYS A 31 -7.66 -22.11 14.80
CA LYS A 31 -7.33 -21.75 13.40
C LYS A 31 -8.53 -21.18 12.63
N TYR A 32 -9.73 -21.64 12.91
CA TYR A 32 -10.96 -21.15 12.26
C TYR A 32 -11.36 -19.77 12.79
N PHE A 33 -11.27 -19.58 14.11
CA PHE A 33 -11.52 -18.28 14.75
C PHE A 33 -10.51 -17.23 14.36
N ASP A 34 -9.23 -17.58 14.23
CA ASP A 34 -8.19 -16.66 13.75
C ASP A 34 -8.46 -16.20 12.31
N LEU A 35 -8.90 -17.11 11.44
CA LEU A 35 -9.25 -16.78 10.06
C LEU A 35 -10.48 -15.86 9.96
N GLU A 36 -11.53 -16.13 10.72
CA GLU A 36 -12.74 -15.32 10.75
C GLU A 36 -12.51 -13.95 11.43
N ALA A 37 -11.79 -13.94 12.54
CA ALA A 37 -11.42 -12.72 13.23
C ALA A 37 -10.52 -11.83 12.35
N HIS A 38 -9.57 -12.43 11.63
CA HIS A 38 -8.73 -11.71 10.68
C HIS A 38 -9.55 -11.16 9.50
N ALA A 39 -10.46 -11.96 8.93
CA ALA A 39 -11.35 -11.53 7.85
C ALA A 39 -12.28 -10.40 8.29
N LEU A 40 -12.84 -10.49 9.51
CA LEU A 40 -13.65 -9.45 10.10
C LEU A 40 -12.86 -8.17 10.37
N PHE A 41 -11.64 -8.30 10.92
CA PHE A 41 -10.72 -7.19 11.16
C PHE A 41 -10.36 -6.46 9.87
N MET A 42 -10.01 -7.20 8.81
CA MET A 42 -9.71 -6.62 7.49
C MET A 42 -10.93 -5.98 6.83
N ARG A 43 -12.14 -6.42 7.18
CA ARG A 43 -13.39 -5.83 6.69
C ARG A 43 -13.75 -4.54 7.43
N LEU A 44 -13.49 -4.47 8.74
CA LEU A 44 -13.73 -3.29 9.57
C LEU A 44 -12.60 -2.25 9.45
N TRP A 45 -11.36 -2.70 9.26
CA TRP A 45 -10.16 -1.89 9.09
C TRP A 45 -9.42 -2.28 7.80
N PRO A 46 -9.94 -1.88 6.64
CA PRO A 46 -9.24 -2.18 5.40
C PRO A 46 -7.85 -1.53 5.40
N PRO A 47 -6.81 -2.24 4.93
CA PRO A 47 -5.48 -1.66 4.80
C PRO A 47 -5.54 -0.39 3.95
N PRO A 48 -4.70 0.60 4.24
CA PRO A 48 -4.68 1.83 3.48
C PRO A 48 -4.36 1.55 2.01
N THR A 49 -5.06 2.23 1.11
CA THR A 49 -4.76 2.16 -0.32
C THR A 49 -3.41 2.81 -0.61
N ALA A 50 -2.78 2.46 -1.75
CA ALA A 50 -1.53 3.10 -2.18
C ALA A 50 -1.66 4.62 -2.24
N GLN A 51 -2.77 5.12 -2.76
CA GLN A 51 -3.09 6.56 -2.78
C GLN A 51 -3.13 7.17 -1.37
N GLN A 52 -3.74 6.50 -0.40
CA GLN A 52 -3.78 6.99 0.99
C GLN A 52 -2.40 7.02 1.64
N VAL A 53 -1.56 6.00 1.36
CA VAL A 53 -0.17 5.96 1.85
C VAL A 53 0.62 7.12 1.27
N GLU A 54 0.52 7.34 -0.03
CA GLU A 54 1.24 8.40 -0.72
C GLU A 54 0.79 9.79 -0.25
N ILE A 55 -0.51 10.08 -0.23
CA ILE A 55 -1.03 11.37 0.23
C ILE A 55 -0.56 11.66 1.67
N ARG A 56 -0.49 10.65 2.54
CA ARG A 56 0.06 10.83 3.89
C ARG A 56 1.53 11.24 3.88
N GLN A 57 2.34 10.62 3.02
CA GLN A 57 3.76 10.97 2.88
C GLN A 57 3.93 12.37 2.28
N LEU A 58 3.19 12.71 1.24
CA LEU A 58 3.21 14.04 0.63
C LEU A 58 2.82 15.13 1.65
N ARG A 59 1.76 14.92 2.41
CA ARG A 59 1.32 15.84 3.49
C ARG A 59 2.35 15.94 4.61
N LYS A 60 3.04 14.85 4.95
CA LYS A 60 4.11 14.87 5.95
C LYS A 60 5.28 15.76 5.50
N ILE A 61 5.63 15.74 4.21
CA ILE A 61 6.68 16.58 3.63
C ILE A 61 6.23 18.04 3.53
N ALA A 62 5.05 18.26 2.94
CA ALA A 62 4.54 19.61 2.67
C ALA A 62 4.01 20.35 3.91
N GLY A 63 3.50 19.59 4.91
CA GLY A 63 2.92 20.14 6.14
C GLY A 63 1.45 20.53 6.01
N TRP A 64 0.85 20.93 7.14
CA TRP A 64 -0.61 21.15 7.25
C TRP A 64 -1.17 22.30 6.42
N PHE A 65 -0.37 23.34 6.17
CA PHE A 65 -0.80 24.55 5.44
C PHE A 65 -0.31 24.56 4.00
N SER A 66 -0.06 23.38 3.43
CA SER A 66 0.33 23.25 2.05
C SER A 66 -0.89 23.29 1.12
N ARG A 67 -0.68 23.81 -0.09
CA ARG A 67 -1.68 23.82 -1.14
C ARG A 67 -1.86 22.41 -1.69
N ASP A 68 -3.08 21.91 -1.68
CA ASP A 68 -3.44 20.65 -2.32
C ASP A 68 -3.71 20.91 -3.80
N CYS A 69 -2.79 20.49 -4.67
CA CYS A 69 -2.94 20.55 -6.12
C CYS A 69 -3.63 19.31 -6.69
N GLY A 70 -4.12 18.43 -5.81
CA GLY A 70 -4.98 17.31 -6.14
C GLY A 70 -4.27 16.06 -6.61
N HIS A 71 -5.11 15.10 -7.00
CA HIS A 71 -4.70 13.79 -7.51
C HIS A 71 -5.26 13.58 -8.92
N VAL A 72 -4.37 13.36 -9.87
CA VAL A 72 -4.71 13.14 -11.29
C VAL A 72 -4.78 11.65 -11.55
N ARG A 73 -5.96 11.15 -11.87
CA ARG A 73 -6.16 9.75 -12.21
C ARG A 73 -5.64 9.45 -13.62
N HIS A 74 -5.33 8.19 -13.85
CA HIS A 74 -4.96 7.70 -15.17
C HIS A 74 -5.96 8.17 -16.24
N ARG A 75 -5.45 8.71 -17.36
CA ARG A 75 -6.21 9.31 -18.49
C ARG A 75 -6.99 10.59 -18.16
N GLN A 76 -6.86 11.15 -16.99
CA GLN A 76 -7.44 12.45 -16.65
C GLN A 76 -6.51 13.56 -17.18
N ASN A 77 -7.11 14.69 -17.62
CA ASN A 77 -6.31 15.87 -17.95
C ASN A 77 -5.61 16.40 -16.70
N ALA A 78 -4.29 16.56 -16.80
CA ALA A 78 -3.41 16.97 -15.71
C ALA A 78 -3.13 18.48 -15.68
N ASP A 79 -3.54 19.24 -16.71
CA ASP A 79 -3.12 20.64 -16.87
C ASP A 79 -3.43 21.51 -15.68
N TRP A 80 -4.59 21.31 -15.03
CA TRP A 80 -4.98 22.05 -13.83
C TRP A 80 -4.07 21.76 -12.61
N ALA A 81 -3.66 20.52 -12.43
CA ALA A 81 -2.80 20.11 -11.34
C ALA A 81 -1.35 20.56 -11.57
N ILE A 82 -0.89 20.48 -12.81
CA ILE A 82 0.42 20.98 -13.24
C ILE A 82 0.47 22.50 -13.04
N ALA A 83 -0.50 23.24 -13.56
CA ALA A 83 -0.56 24.70 -13.39
C ALA A 83 -0.60 25.12 -11.91
N CYS A 84 -1.33 24.37 -11.07
CA CYS A 84 -1.36 24.61 -9.63
C CYS A 84 0.03 24.42 -8.98
N ALA A 85 0.73 23.34 -9.33
CA ALA A 85 2.05 23.04 -8.79
C ALA A 85 3.12 24.03 -9.29
N GLU A 86 3.10 24.38 -10.57
CA GLU A 86 3.97 25.41 -11.15
C GLU A 86 3.77 26.78 -10.51
N ASP A 87 2.52 27.20 -10.28
CA ASP A 87 2.21 28.44 -9.60
C ASP A 87 2.74 28.42 -8.15
N ALA A 88 2.55 27.30 -7.44
CA ALA A 88 3.07 27.14 -6.09
C ALA A 88 4.61 27.17 -6.05
N LEU A 89 5.28 26.53 -7.01
CA LEU A 89 6.74 26.58 -7.16
C LEU A 89 7.22 28.00 -7.40
N ARG A 90 6.58 28.73 -8.31
CA ARG A 90 6.91 30.12 -8.66
C ARG A 90 6.73 31.08 -7.49
N THR A 91 5.71 30.86 -6.68
CA THR A 91 5.38 31.73 -5.51
C THR A 91 6.08 31.28 -4.23
N GLY A 92 6.84 30.18 -4.24
CA GLY A 92 7.45 29.61 -3.06
C GLY A 92 6.46 29.03 -2.05
N GLN A 93 5.22 28.78 -2.48
CA GLN A 93 4.19 28.19 -1.64
C GLN A 93 4.41 26.69 -1.50
N ARG A 94 4.27 26.14 -0.30
CA ARG A 94 4.27 24.70 -0.08
C ARG A 94 3.07 24.06 -0.76
N PHE A 95 3.30 22.96 -1.43
CA PHE A 95 2.26 22.22 -2.15
C PHE A 95 2.50 20.73 -2.14
N TYR A 96 1.49 19.96 -2.54
CA TYR A 96 1.60 18.58 -2.97
C TYR A 96 0.64 18.29 -4.12
N VAL A 97 1.03 17.36 -4.97
CA VAL A 97 0.27 16.88 -6.14
C VAL A 97 0.62 15.41 -6.37
N SER A 98 -0.29 14.63 -6.93
CA SER A 98 -0.01 13.24 -7.29
C SER A 98 -0.66 12.82 -8.60
N PHE A 99 -0.06 11.83 -9.27
CA PHE A 99 -0.44 11.36 -10.59
C PHE A 99 -0.45 9.83 -10.62
N ASP A 100 -1.52 9.21 -11.15
CA ASP A 100 -1.53 7.79 -11.44
C ASP A 100 -0.76 7.51 -12.72
N TYR A 101 0.24 6.66 -12.63
CA TYR A 101 0.98 6.12 -13.75
C TYR A 101 0.71 4.63 -13.87
N VAL A 102 0.07 4.22 -14.95
CA VAL A 102 -0.22 2.81 -15.22
C VAL A 102 0.83 2.24 -16.14
N GLY A 103 1.65 1.33 -15.62
CA GLY A 103 2.59 0.51 -16.37
C GLY A 103 1.91 -0.75 -16.95
N LEU A 104 2.70 -1.62 -17.55
CA LEU A 104 2.21 -2.88 -18.14
C LEU A 104 1.76 -3.88 -17.06
N ASP A 105 2.44 -3.93 -15.94
CA ASP A 105 2.29 -4.92 -14.87
C ASP A 105 2.05 -4.33 -13.48
N SER A 106 2.17 -3.01 -13.36
CA SER A 106 2.02 -2.31 -12.08
C SER A 106 1.36 -0.94 -12.27
N THR A 107 0.75 -0.45 -11.20
CA THR A 107 0.32 0.94 -11.10
C THR A 107 1.28 1.66 -10.16
N ARG A 108 1.89 2.72 -10.64
CA ARG A 108 2.68 3.64 -9.83
C ARG A 108 1.87 4.88 -9.55
N ILE A 109 2.03 5.43 -8.38
CA ILE A 109 1.56 6.76 -8.07
C ILE A 109 2.81 7.60 -7.84
N ILE A 110 2.93 8.70 -8.58
CA ILE A 110 4.06 9.62 -8.52
C ILE A 110 3.52 10.92 -7.91
N GLY A 111 4.01 11.31 -6.77
CA GLY A 111 3.62 12.53 -6.09
C GLY A 111 4.79 13.47 -5.89
N LEU A 112 4.54 14.76 -5.96
CA LEU A 112 5.51 15.81 -5.63
C LEU A 112 5.02 16.61 -4.44
N ALA A 113 5.95 16.94 -3.54
CA ALA A 113 5.67 17.81 -2.41
C ALA A 113 6.84 18.75 -2.13
N SER A 114 6.56 20.02 -1.85
CA SER A 114 7.57 20.97 -1.39
C SER A 114 7.48 21.18 0.12
N ASN A 115 8.64 21.17 0.79
CA ASN A 115 8.72 21.45 2.23
C ASN A 115 8.80 22.95 2.55
N SER A 116 8.92 23.29 3.84
CA SER A 116 9.05 24.67 4.31
C SER A 116 10.33 25.40 3.86
N ALA A 117 11.35 24.68 3.43
CA ALA A 117 12.58 25.23 2.88
C ALA A 117 12.53 25.40 1.34
N GLY A 118 11.37 25.15 0.71
CA GLY A 118 11.22 25.22 -0.75
C GLY A 118 11.84 24.05 -1.51
N VAL A 119 12.33 23.02 -0.78
CA VAL A 119 12.89 21.83 -1.41
C VAL A 119 11.75 20.91 -1.84
N VAL A 120 11.79 20.47 -3.10
CA VAL A 120 10.80 19.55 -3.66
C VAL A 120 11.30 18.11 -3.52
N TYR A 121 10.37 17.23 -3.21
CA TYR A 121 10.57 15.79 -3.12
C TYR A 121 9.57 15.07 -4.00
N GLU A 122 10.03 14.03 -4.67
CA GLU A 122 9.17 13.06 -5.33
C GLU A 122 8.92 11.87 -4.39
N VAL A 123 7.68 11.49 -4.29
CA VAL A 123 7.25 10.26 -3.60
C VAL A 123 6.70 9.33 -4.65
N THR A 124 7.34 8.18 -4.84
CA THR A 124 6.85 7.15 -5.76
C THR A 124 6.35 5.97 -4.95
N THR A 125 5.08 5.63 -5.15
CA THR A 125 4.45 4.45 -4.54
C THR A 125 4.13 3.44 -5.62
N ASP A 126 4.78 2.28 -5.55
CA ASP A 126 4.56 1.18 -6.50
C ASP A 126 3.55 0.17 -5.93
N GLN A 127 2.53 -0.13 -6.71
CA GLN A 127 1.51 -1.10 -6.39
C GLN A 127 1.49 -2.20 -7.45
N LEU A 128 1.63 -3.46 -7.04
CA LEU A 128 1.47 -4.58 -7.95
C LEU A 128 0.08 -4.55 -8.61
N GLY A 129 0.08 -4.57 -9.93
CA GLY A 129 -1.14 -4.71 -10.72
C GLY A 129 -1.84 -6.03 -10.42
N ARG A 130 -3.15 -6.07 -10.61
CA ARG A 130 -3.91 -7.32 -10.55
C ARG A 130 -3.49 -8.20 -11.72
N GLY A 131 -2.65 -9.17 -11.42
CA GLY A 131 -2.63 -10.43 -12.16
C GLY A 131 -2.06 -10.46 -13.57
N ALA A 132 -0.74 -10.60 -13.72
CA ALA A 132 -0.19 -11.33 -14.85
C ALA A 132 -0.14 -12.86 -14.61
N PHE A 133 -0.37 -13.35 -13.38
CA PHE A 133 -0.17 -14.77 -13.01
C PHE A 133 -1.26 -15.30 -12.07
N GLY A 134 -2.54 -15.09 -12.32
CA GLY A 134 -3.63 -15.90 -11.71
C GLY A 134 -3.63 -16.11 -10.19
N PHE A 135 -2.64 -15.66 -9.47
CA PHE A 135 -2.58 -15.68 -8.02
C PHE A 135 -3.34 -14.48 -7.50
N VAL A 136 -4.24 -14.72 -6.57
CA VAL A 136 -5.04 -13.73 -5.85
C VAL A 136 -4.08 -12.74 -5.19
N ALA A 137 -3.65 -11.73 -5.94
CA ALA A 137 -3.00 -10.58 -5.36
C ALA A 137 -4.03 -9.92 -4.47
N THR A 138 -3.88 -10.07 -3.18
CA THR A 138 -4.66 -9.37 -2.17
C THR A 138 -4.68 -7.89 -2.53
N ARG A 139 -5.88 -7.34 -2.65
CA ARG A 139 -6.16 -5.96 -3.05
C ARG A 139 -5.09 -5.00 -2.54
N GLY A 140 -4.27 -4.46 -3.47
CA GLY A 140 -3.57 -3.23 -3.24
C GLY A 140 -2.43 -3.26 -2.22
N THR A 141 -1.64 -4.32 -2.16
CA THR A 141 -0.43 -4.31 -1.33
C THR A 141 0.53 -3.27 -1.89
N VAL A 142 0.78 -2.20 -1.12
CA VAL A 142 1.85 -1.25 -1.40
C VAL A 142 3.16 -2.02 -1.37
N ARG A 143 3.87 -2.04 -2.49
CA ARG A 143 5.11 -2.81 -2.61
C ARG A 143 6.30 -2.03 -2.06
N THR A 144 6.43 -0.80 -2.49
CA THR A 144 7.51 0.10 -2.08
C THR A 144 7.04 1.55 -2.13
N THR A 145 7.56 2.36 -1.24
CA THR A 145 7.43 3.82 -1.31
C THR A 145 8.83 4.41 -1.22
N THR A 146 9.23 5.14 -2.24
CA THR A 146 10.51 5.83 -2.29
C THR A 146 10.30 7.33 -2.22
N VAL A 147 11.24 8.03 -1.58
CA VAL A 147 11.24 9.49 -1.48
C VAL A 147 12.57 10.00 -2.01
N THR A 148 12.54 10.80 -3.07
CA THR A 148 13.73 11.33 -3.73
C THR A 148 13.69 12.86 -3.70
N ARG A 149 14.81 13.49 -3.40
CA ARG A 149 14.94 14.94 -3.49
C ARG A 149 15.10 15.35 -4.94
N CYS A 150 14.34 16.37 -5.39
CA CYS A 150 14.38 16.89 -6.74
C CYS A 150 15.43 17.99 -6.89
N GLU A 151 16.25 17.92 -7.93
CA GLU A 151 17.08 19.04 -8.37
C GLU A 151 16.29 19.97 -9.31
N LYS A 152 15.48 19.37 -10.20
CA LYS A 152 14.60 20.07 -11.14
C LYS A 152 13.28 19.33 -11.24
N VAL A 153 12.23 20.04 -11.57
CA VAL A 153 10.87 19.50 -11.73
C VAL A 153 10.36 19.83 -13.14
N PRO A 154 10.76 19.08 -14.17
CA PRO A 154 10.21 19.24 -15.50
C PRO A 154 8.82 18.64 -15.62
N VAL A 155 8.06 19.12 -16.62
CA VAL A 155 6.84 18.46 -17.07
C VAL A 155 7.23 17.38 -18.07
N GLU A 156 6.95 16.13 -17.76
CA GLU A 156 7.13 15.03 -18.69
C GLU A 156 5.81 14.64 -19.34
N GLN A 157 5.91 14.17 -20.57
CA GLN A 157 4.78 13.63 -21.34
C GLN A 157 5.13 12.22 -21.79
N THR A 158 4.33 11.25 -21.34
CA THR A 158 4.45 9.88 -21.84
C THR A 158 3.83 9.76 -23.22
N SER A 159 4.46 8.97 -24.08
CA SER A 159 3.93 8.68 -25.42
C SER A 159 2.74 7.71 -25.40
N TYR A 160 2.53 6.98 -24.29
CA TYR A 160 1.44 6.01 -24.23
C TYR A 160 1.03 5.68 -22.77
N PRO A 161 -0.24 5.91 -22.42
CA PRO A 161 -1.17 6.86 -23.02
C PRO A 161 -0.63 8.28 -22.81
N ALA A 162 -0.97 9.21 -23.68
CA ALA A 162 -0.49 10.60 -23.63
C ALA A 162 -0.93 11.31 -22.34
N ASN A 163 -0.22 11.05 -21.26
CA ASN A 163 -0.43 11.68 -19.96
C ASN A 163 0.72 12.62 -19.68
N ARG A 164 0.40 13.83 -19.29
CA ARG A 164 1.37 14.78 -18.75
C ARG A 164 1.44 14.62 -17.23
N TYR A 165 2.61 14.63 -16.69
CA TYR A 165 2.85 14.63 -15.26
C TYR A 165 4.13 15.38 -14.92
N LEU A 166 4.22 15.83 -13.70
CA LEU A 166 5.45 16.40 -13.17
C LEU A 166 6.30 15.27 -12.60
N THR A 167 7.57 15.26 -12.90
CA THR A 167 8.54 14.32 -12.37
C THR A 167 9.75 15.05 -11.81
N CYS A 168 10.59 14.31 -11.15
CA CYS A 168 11.80 14.78 -10.52
C CYS A 168 13.01 14.36 -11.38
N LEU A 169 13.78 15.32 -11.84
CA LEU A 169 15.15 15.01 -12.22
C LEU A 169 15.94 14.97 -10.92
N GLY A 170 16.16 13.76 -10.41
CA GLY A 170 16.84 13.55 -9.15
C GLY A 170 18.33 13.43 -9.29
N SER A 171 19.05 13.84 -8.25
CA SER A 171 20.38 13.33 -8.00
C SER A 171 20.27 11.82 -7.72
N SER A 172 21.12 11.03 -8.34
CA SER A 172 21.25 9.58 -8.19
C SER A 172 21.78 9.14 -6.83
N ASP A 173 21.32 9.76 -5.73
CA ASP A 173 21.63 9.33 -4.38
C ASP A 173 20.53 8.38 -3.88
N SER A 174 20.42 7.22 -4.57
CA SER A 174 19.78 6.05 -3.99
C SER A 174 20.76 5.42 -3.01
N GLN A 175 20.59 5.71 -1.73
CA GLN A 175 21.10 4.87 -0.66
C GLN A 175 20.19 3.69 -0.38
#